data_f9c33dcc6a6823fc1d5b138dd9c9352c
#
_entry.id   f9c33dcc6a6823fc1d5b138dd9c9352c
#
_cell.length_a   1.000
_cell.length_b   1.000
_cell.length_c   1.000
_cell.angle_alpha   90.00
_cell.angle_beta   90.00
_cell.angle_gamma   90.00
#
_symmetry.space_group_name_H-M   'P 1'
#
loop_
_entity.id
_entity.type
_entity.pdbx_description
1 polymer ?
#
loop_
_entity_poly.entity_id
_entity_poly.type
_entity_poly.pdbx_seq_one_letter_code
_entity_poly.pdbx_strand_id
1 'polypeptide(L)'
;MNYRLLERSELGLLGEIDRKEIVNEVYYFRDNKLEIVNEFYNIEGWDLKELHEYIDRLKDIYGRNGTIYGAFDNKTLVGLGALESKFIGRNNDQLKLDMLYISNNYRKKGIGKNLVNLLSKKAKELNAKSMYISATPFRNTVEFYFAIGAELTNEINKDLYELEPYDIHMVLQL
;
A
#
# COMPACT_ATOMS: atom_id res chain seq x y z
N MET A 1 -2.60 -0.35 20.71
CA MET A 1 -2.36 -0.77 19.31
C MET A 1 -1.27 -1.81 19.30
N ASN A 2 -1.53 -3.00 18.77
CA ASN A 2 -0.56 -4.08 18.64
C ASN A 2 -0.22 -4.29 17.15
N TYR A 3 1.08 -4.36 16.83
CA TYR A 3 1.57 -4.60 15.47
C TYR A 3 2.27 -5.95 15.41
N ARG A 4 1.85 -6.84 14.54
CA ARG A 4 2.44 -8.16 14.38
C ARG A 4 2.31 -8.70 12.96
N LEU A 5 3.08 -9.71 12.64
CA LEU A 5 2.91 -10.48 11.41
C LEU A 5 1.54 -11.19 11.42
N LEU A 6 0.91 -11.26 10.27
CA LEU A 6 -0.29 -12.06 10.06
C LEU A 6 0.09 -13.49 9.68
N GLU A 7 -0.67 -14.43 10.20
CA GLU A 7 -0.62 -15.82 9.76
C GLU A 7 -1.54 -16.03 8.54
N ARG A 8 -1.31 -17.10 7.79
CA ARG A 8 -2.10 -17.41 6.60
C ARG A 8 -3.60 -17.52 6.89
N SER A 9 -3.98 -18.07 8.03
CA SER A 9 -5.35 -18.20 8.49
C SER A 9 -6.06 -16.88 8.79
N GLU A 10 -5.27 -15.81 8.99
CA GLU A 10 -5.76 -14.49 9.37
C GLU A 10 -5.93 -13.52 8.18
N LEU A 11 -5.52 -13.92 6.97
CA LEU A 11 -5.58 -13.02 5.80
C LEU A 11 -7.01 -12.60 5.43
N GLY A 12 -8.00 -13.41 5.78
CA GLY A 12 -9.42 -13.06 5.66
C GLY A 12 -9.88 -11.90 6.54
N LEU A 13 -9.12 -11.57 7.59
CA LEU A 13 -9.40 -10.42 8.46
C LEU A 13 -9.30 -9.07 7.72
N LEU A 14 -8.76 -9.05 6.47
CA LEU A 14 -8.79 -7.85 5.63
C LEU A 14 -10.20 -7.24 5.54
N GLY A 15 -11.25 -8.08 5.56
CA GLY A 15 -12.63 -7.62 5.54
C GLY A 15 -13.08 -6.83 6.77
N GLU A 16 -12.32 -6.87 7.89
CA GLU A 16 -12.61 -6.07 9.09
C GLU A 16 -12.20 -4.60 8.91
N ILE A 17 -11.32 -4.32 7.94
CA ILE A 17 -10.85 -2.95 7.68
C ILE A 17 -11.96 -2.15 7.00
N ASP A 18 -12.46 -1.13 7.69
CA ASP A 18 -13.40 -0.17 7.11
C ASP A 18 -12.67 0.75 6.12
N ARG A 19 -12.83 0.46 4.82
CA ARG A 19 -12.20 1.26 3.76
C ARG A 19 -13.05 2.44 3.27
N LYS A 20 -14.16 2.76 3.93
CA LYS A 20 -15.00 3.91 3.55
C LYS A 20 -14.17 5.17 3.39
N GLU A 21 -14.43 5.89 2.32
CA GLU A 21 -13.68 7.08 1.99
C GLU A 21 -14.45 7.97 1.02
N ILE A 22 -14.43 9.28 1.29
CA ILE A 22 -14.87 10.30 0.34
C ILE A 22 -13.63 10.97 -0.22
N VAL A 23 -13.47 10.92 -1.53
CA VAL A 23 -12.38 11.54 -2.28
C VAL A 23 -12.95 12.67 -3.11
N ASN A 24 -12.37 13.85 -3.03
CA ASN A 24 -12.78 15.03 -3.82
C ASN A 24 -11.71 15.48 -4.80
N GLU A 25 -10.48 14.99 -4.63
CA GLU A 25 -9.34 15.41 -5.42
C GLU A 25 -8.43 14.23 -5.72
N VAL A 26 -7.94 14.15 -6.95
CA VAL A 26 -6.98 13.15 -7.40
C VAL A 26 -5.75 13.82 -8.01
N TYR A 27 -4.65 13.09 -8.06
CA TYR A 27 -3.47 13.47 -8.81
C TYR A 27 -3.47 12.82 -10.19
N TYR A 28 -3.10 13.60 -11.21
CA TYR A 28 -2.69 13.10 -12.51
C TYR A 28 -1.23 13.41 -12.73
N PHE A 29 -0.48 12.45 -13.24
CA PHE A 29 0.89 12.69 -13.67
C PHE A 29 0.88 12.95 -15.19
N ARG A 30 1.07 14.21 -15.59
CA ARG A 30 1.05 14.66 -16.98
C ARG A 30 2.22 15.61 -17.21
N ASP A 31 2.85 15.52 -18.37
CA ASP A 31 3.97 16.41 -18.74
C ASP A 31 5.06 16.53 -17.66
N ASN A 32 5.40 15.40 -17.03
CA ASN A 32 6.36 15.31 -15.91
C ASN A 32 5.97 16.12 -14.65
N LYS A 33 4.69 16.39 -14.46
CA LYS A 33 4.17 17.12 -13.30
C LYS A 33 2.97 16.41 -12.70
N LEU A 34 2.81 16.56 -11.38
CA LEU A 34 1.58 16.20 -10.70
C LEU A 34 0.60 17.37 -10.76
N GLU A 35 -0.60 17.10 -11.24
CA GLU A 35 -1.71 18.03 -11.27
C GLU A 35 -2.83 17.53 -10.38
N ILE A 36 -3.40 18.42 -9.56
CA ILE A 36 -4.58 18.12 -8.75
C ILE A 36 -5.82 18.40 -9.60
N VAL A 37 -6.71 17.43 -9.69
CA VAL A 37 -7.98 17.55 -10.38
C VAL A 37 -9.12 17.23 -9.42
N ASN A 38 -10.19 18.02 -9.48
CA ASN A 38 -11.40 17.78 -8.71
C ASN A 38 -12.16 16.61 -9.33
N GLU A 39 -12.17 15.48 -8.66
CA GLU A 39 -12.95 14.29 -8.99
C GLU A 39 -13.55 13.71 -7.72
N PHE A 40 -14.84 13.35 -7.78
CA PHE A 40 -15.56 12.83 -6.62
C PHE A 40 -15.69 11.31 -6.69
N TYR A 41 -15.23 10.64 -5.62
CA TYR A 41 -15.47 9.21 -5.40
C TYR A 41 -16.06 9.02 -4.00
N ASN A 42 -17.13 8.24 -3.92
CA ASN A 42 -17.71 7.75 -2.67
C ASN A 42 -17.45 6.25 -2.56
N ILE A 43 -16.48 5.88 -1.76
CA ILE A 43 -16.13 4.48 -1.50
C ILE A 43 -16.92 4.04 -0.26
N GLU A 44 -17.92 3.19 -0.45
CA GLU A 44 -18.83 2.76 0.62
C GLU A 44 -18.30 1.59 1.45
N GLY A 45 -17.17 1.02 1.07
CA GLY A 45 -16.53 -0.11 1.73
C GLY A 45 -15.97 -1.12 0.72
N TRP A 46 -15.86 -2.38 1.12
CA TRP A 46 -15.44 -3.45 0.25
C TRP A 46 -16.61 -3.93 -0.62
N ASP A 47 -16.42 -3.98 -1.93
CA ASP A 47 -17.17 -4.89 -2.78
C ASP A 47 -16.74 -6.33 -2.49
N LEU A 48 -17.68 -7.27 -2.45
CA LEU A 48 -17.39 -8.67 -2.07
C LEU A 48 -16.42 -9.35 -3.04
N LYS A 49 -16.57 -9.10 -4.34
CA LYS A 49 -15.68 -9.65 -5.36
C LYS A 49 -14.28 -9.09 -5.21
N GLU A 50 -14.18 -7.77 -5.11
CA GLU A 50 -12.92 -7.08 -4.86
C GLU A 50 -12.22 -7.57 -3.58
N LEU A 51 -12.96 -7.72 -2.47
CA LEU A 51 -12.40 -8.23 -1.23
C LEU A 51 -11.79 -9.63 -1.41
N HIS A 52 -12.48 -10.53 -2.10
CA HIS A 52 -11.95 -11.87 -2.37
C HIS A 52 -10.67 -11.81 -3.23
N GLU A 53 -10.64 -10.99 -4.26
CA GLU A 53 -9.46 -10.80 -5.11
C GLU A 53 -8.25 -10.29 -4.28
N TYR A 54 -8.47 -9.34 -3.38
CA TYR A 54 -7.41 -8.83 -2.50
C TYR A 54 -6.96 -9.87 -1.45
N ILE A 55 -7.88 -10.66 -0.89
CA ILE A 55 -7.51 -11.76 0.02
C ILE A 55 -6.70 -12.83 -0.72
N ASP A 56 -7.07 -13.18 -1.95
CA ASP A 56 -6.31 -14.15 -2.75
C ASP A 56 -4.93 -13.59 -3.11
N ARG A 57 -4.83 -12.32 -3.45
CA ARG A 57 -3.54 -11.64 -3.63
C ARG A 57 -2.67 -11.67 -2.37
N LEU A 58 -3.24 -11.47 -1.18
CA LEU A 58 -2.50 -11.62 0.08
C LEU A 58 -2.02 -13.07 0.30
N LYS A 59 -2.84 -14.08 -0.06
CA LYS A 59 -2.43 -15.48 0.01
C LYS A 59 -1.26 -15.78 -0.92
N ASP A 60 -1.26 -15.20 -2.11
CA ASP A 60 -0.17 -15.32 -3.08
C ASP A 60 1.11 -14.66 -2.58
N ILE A 61 1.03 -13.44 -2.04
CA ILE A 61 2.15 -12.74 -1.40
C ILE A 61 2.71 -13.60 -0.26
N TYR A 62 1.84 -14.10 0.61
CA TYR A 62 2.23 -14.97 1.72
C TYR A 62 2.91 -16.26 1.23
N GLY A 63 2.33 -16.91 0.21
CA GLY A 63 2.85 -18.15 -0.39
C GLY A 63 4.24 -17.98 -1.03
N ARG A 64 4.59 -16.77 -1.45
CA ARG A 64 5.91 -16.40 -1.97
C ARG A 64 6.87 -15.89 -0.89
N ASN A 65 6.56 -16.08 0.39
CA ASN A 65 7.31 -15.54 1.54
C ASN A 65 7.33 -14.00 1.60
N GLY A 66 6.32 -13.32 1.08
CA GLY A 66 6.11 -11.91 1.32
C GLY A 66 5.77 -11.65 2.78
N THR A 67 5.87 -10.40 3.20
CA THR A 67 5.71 -10.01 4.59
C THR A 67 4.42 -9.21 4.75
N ILE A 68 3.55 -9.65 5.65
CA ILE A 68 2.26 -9.00 5.91
C ILE A 68 2.17 -8.67 7.40
N TYR A 69 2.13 -7.36 7.71
CA TYR A 69 1.90 -6.86 9.06
C TYR A 69 0.46 -6.40 9.24
N GLY A 70 -0.13 -6.75 10.38
CA GLY A 70 -1.40 -6.21 10.86
C GLY A 70 -1.21 -5.26 12.03
N ALA A 71 -2.06 -4.24 12.09
CA ALA A 71 -2.27 -3.38 13.24
C ALA A 71 -3.60 -3.74 13.88
N PHE A 72 -3.59 -4.10 15.16
CA PHE A 72 -4.76 -4.56 15.90
C PHE A 72 -5.13 -3.60 17.02
N ASP A 73 -6.40 -3.27 17.09
CA ASP A 73 -7.03 -2.71 18.29
C ASP A 73 -7.78 -3.84 18.99
N ASN A 74 -7.25 -4.26 20.15
CA ASN A 74 -7.64 -5.51 20.81
C ASN A 74 -7.50 -6.71 19.86
N LYS A 75 -8.62 -7.28 19.39
CA LYS A 75 -8.65 -8.42 18.48
C LYS A 75 -9.02 -8.04 17.04
N THR A 76 -9.44 -6.79 16.80
CA THR A 76 -9.89 -6.31 15.49
C THR A 76 -8.71 -5.83 14.65
N LEU A 77 -8.64 -6.28 13.41
CA LEU A 77 -7.67 -5.77 12.44
C LEU A 77 -8.12 -4.39 11.94
N VAL A 78 -7.34 -3.37 12.25
CA VAL A 78 -7.63 -1.97 11.89
C VAL A 78 -6.67 -1.38 10.87
N GLY A 79 -5.65 -2.12 10.52
CA GLY A 79 -4.70 -1.76 9.47
C GLY A 79 -3.89 -2.95 9.01
N LEU A 80 -3.50 -2.94 7.74
CA LEU A 80 -2.70 -3.99 7.11
C LEU A 80 -1.70 -3.35 6.15
N GLY A 81 -0.48 -3.87 6.15
CA GLY A 81 0.53 -3.56 5.15
C GLY A 81 1.18 -4.84 4.63
N ALA A 82 1.37 -4.94 3.32
CA ALA A 82 1.97 -6.09 2.66
C ALA A 82 3.15 -5.69 1.77
N LEU A 83 4.27 -6.39 1.94
CA LEU A 83 5.50 -6.25 1.17
C LEU A 83 5.74 -7.52 0.35
N GLU A 84 5.96 -7.37 -0.93
CA GLU A 84 6.37 -8.46 -1.81
C GLU A 84 7.77 -8.99 -1.46
N SER A 85 8.00 -10.26 -1.80
CA SER A 85 9.33 -10.89 -1.67
C SER A 85 10.13 -10.85 -2.98
N LYS A 86 9.47 -10.66 -4.12
CA LYS A 86 10.10 -10.60 -5.42
C LYS A 86 10.72 -9.23 -5.63
N PHE A 87 12.02 -9.22 -5.87
CA PHE A 87 12.74 -8.02 -6.25
C PHE A 87 12.36 -7.54 -7.64
N ILE A 88 12.25 -6.23 -7.79
CA ILE A 88 11.99 -5.51 -9.04
C ILE A 88 13.01 -4.39 -9.21
N GLY A 89 12.85 -3.59 -10.28
CA GLY A 89 13.79 -2.52 -10.64
C GLY A 89 14.95 -3.05 -11.51
N ARG A 90 15.64 -2.15 -12.18
CA ARG A 90 16.75 -2.51 -13.09
C ARG A 90 17.88 -3.27 -12.41
N ASN A 91 18.11 -2.95 -11.13
CA ASN A 91 19.18 -3.56 -10.33
C ASN A 91 18.67 -4.73 -9.47
N ASN A 92 17.39 -5.11 -9.56
CA ASN A 92 16.77 -6.07 -8.67
C ASN A 92 17.01 -5.76 -7.18
N ASP A 93 16.81 -4.52 -6.79
CA ASP A 93 17.10 -4.02 -5.45
C ASP A 93 15.90 -3.30 -4.80
N GLN A 94 14.72 -3.37 -5.43
CA GLN A 94 13.48 -2.81 -4.93
C GLN A 94 12.49 -3.91 -4.55
N LEU A 95 11.77 -3.73 -3.45
CA LEU A 95 10.62 -4.56 -3.09
C LEU A 95 9.33 -3.73 -3.18
N LYS A 96 8.26 -4.31 -3.71
CA LYS A 96 6.97 -3.60 -3.82
C LYS A 96 6.26 -3.57 -2.48
N LEU A 97 5.92 -2.37 -1.99
CA LEU A 97 4.85 -2.19 -1.00
C LEU A 97 3.53 -2.40 -1.73
N ASP A 98 2.96 -3.59 -1.58
CA ASP A 98 1.85 -4.04 -2.42
C ASP A 98 0.49 -3.54 -1.94
N MET A 99 0.29 -3.55 -0.61
CA MET A 99 -0.95 -3.09 0.02
C MET A 99 -0.64 -2.29 1.27
N LEU A 100 -1.44 -1.24 1.49
CA LEU A 100 -1.50 -0.50 2.74
C LEU A 100 -2.93 -0.01 2.97
N TYR A 101 -3.63 -0.62 3.89
CA TYR A 101 -5.00 -0.26 4.25
C TYR A 101 -5.12 0.08 5.73
N ILE A 102 -5.82 1.16 6.03
CA ILE A 102 -6.14 1.59 7.39
C ILE A 102 -7.63 1.86 7.47
N SER A 103 -8.29 1.27 8.46
CA SER A 103 -9.70 1.54 8.76
C SER A 103 -9.97 3.04 8.91
N ASN A 104 -11.06 3.51 8.34
CA ASN A 104 -11.42 4.92 8.25
C ASN A 104 -11.27 5.65 9.60
N ASN A 105 -11.87 5.12 10.66
CA ASN A 105 -11.84 5.72 12.01
C ASN A 105 -10.46 5.67 12.69
N TYR A 106 -9.48 4.99 12.07
CA TYR A 106 -8.10 4.83 12.57
C TYR A 106 -7.07 5.59 11.73
N ARG A 107 -7.49 6.27 10.66
CA ARG A 107 -6.62 7.12 9.83
C ARG A 107 -6.12 8.33 10.60
N LYS A 108 -5.02 8.92 10.13
CA LYS A 108 -4.36 10.11 10.74
C LYS A 108 -3.88 9.91 12.19
N LYS A 109 -3.81 8.65 12.68
CA LYS A 109 -3.28 8.27 14.00
C LYS A 109 -1.88 7.64 13.95
N GLY A 110 -1.17 7.77 12.82
CA GLY A 110 0.19 7.25 12.65
C GLY A 110 0.28 5.76 12.33
N ILE A 111 -0.83 5.02 12.24
CA ILE A 111 -0.83 3.57 12.02
C ILE A 111 -0.18 3.21 10.68
N GLY A 112 -0.54 3.91 9.60
CA GLY A 112 0.07 3.68 8.28
C GLY A 112 1.58 3.89 8.30
N LYS A 113 2.06 4.96 8.92
CA LYS A 113 3.49 5.22 9.09
C LYS A 113 4.20 4.10 9.86
N ASN A 114 3.59 3.60 10.93
CA ASN A 114 4.17 2.50 11.70
C ASN A 114 4.25 1.21 10.90
N LEU A 115 3.21 0.87 10.13
CA LEU A 115 3.22 -0.30 9.23
C LEU A 115 4.31 -0.17 8.17
N VAL A 116 4.41 1.00 7.50
CA VAL A 116 5.47 1.25 6.52
C VAL A 116 6.85 1.13 7.16
N ASN A 117 7.06 1.66 8.36
CA ASN A 117 8.35 1.53 9.08
C ASN A 117 8.72 0.07 9.35
N LEU A 118 7.76 -0.77 9.76
CA LEU A 118 7.98 -2.20 9.98
C LEU A 118 8.35 -2.92 8.67
N LEU A 119 7.63 -2.61 7.58
CA LEU A 119 7.90 -3.16 6.26
C LEU A 119 9.24 -2.67 5.70
N SER A 120 9.60 -1.40 5.92
CA SER A 120 10.91 -0.84 5.55
C SER A 120 12.06 -1.55 6.27
N LYS A 121 11.88 -1.82 7.58
CA LYS A 121 12.86 -2.60 8.33
C LYS A 121 13.01 -4.00 7.73
N LYS A 122 11.89 -4.65 7.41
CA LYS A 122 11.91 -5.98 6.78
C LYS A 122 12.56 -5.97 5.40
N ALA A 123 12.28 -4.96 4.59
CA ALA A 123 12.89 -4.78 3.27
C ALA A 123 14.43 -4.63 3.39
N LYS A 124 14.91 -3.85 4.37
CA LYS A 124 16.36 -3.74 4.68
C LYS A 124 16.98 -5.07 5.07
N GLU A 125 16.31 -5.86 5.92
CA GLU A 125 16.76 -7.20 6.32
C GLU A 125 16.91 -8.13 5.11
N LEU A 126 16.10 -7.94 4.07
CA LEU A 126 16.16 -8.64 2.79
C LEU A 126 17.16 -8.02 1.79
N ASN A 127 17.92 -7.00 2.19
CA ASN A 127 18.87 -6.25 1.37
C ASN A 127 18.25 -5.41 0.24
N ALA A 128 16.97 -5.05 0.33
CA ALA A 128 16.40 -4.04 -0.56
C ALA A 128 17.01 -2.66 -0.29
N LYS A 129 17.15 -1.86 -1.35
CA LYS A 129 17.60 -0.47 -1.26
C LYS A 129 16.44 0.51 -1.16
N SER A 130 15.30 0.12 -1.72
CA SER A 130 14.10 0.94 -1.71
C SER A 130 12.83 0.08 -1.74
N MET A 131 11.71 0.70 -1.37
CA MET A 131 10.39 0.15 -1.62
C MET A 131 9.75 0.89 -2.80
N TYR A 132 9.25 0.13 -3.77
CA TYR A 132 8.45 0.63 -4.88
C TYR A 132 6.98 0.72 -4.46
N ILE A 133 6.31 1.80 -4.84
CA ILE A 133 4.92 2.08 -4.49
C ILE A 133 4.16 2.45 -5.77
N SER A 134 3.09 1.72 -6.08
CA SER A 134 2.07 2.12 -7.04
C SER A 134 0.90 2.65 -6.23
N ALA A 135 0.76 3.94 -6.16
CA ALA A 135 -0.19 4.61 -5.26
C ALA A 135 -1.46 4.96 -6.02
N THR A 136 -2.62 4.49 -5.53
CA THR A 136 -3.91 5.01 -6.00
C THR A 136 -3.86 6.53 -6.03
N PRO A 137 -4.32 7.20 -7.10
CA PRO A 137 -4.07 8.62 -7.34
C PRO A 137 -4.86 9.57 -6.42
N PHE A 138 -5.49 9.05 -5.38
CA PHE A 138 -6.20 9.87 -4.40
C PHE A 138 -5.23 10.81 -3.68
N ARG A 139 -5.61 12.09 -3.61
CA ARG A 139 -4.75 13.13 -3.05
C ARG A 139 -4.20 12.77 -1.67
N ASN A 140 -5.04 12.33 -0.77
CA ASN A 140 -4.64 11.94 0.59
C ASN A 140 -3.69 10.74 0.62
N THR A 141 -3.82 9.78 -0.31
CA THR A 141 -2.93 8.63 -0.43
C THR A 141 -1.54 9.05 -0.89
N VAL A 142 -1.47 9.85 -1.95
CA VAL A 142 -0.20 10.35 -2.50
C VAL A 142 0.50 11.28 -1.51
N GLU A 143 -0.24 12.20 -0.88
CA GLU A 143 0.31 13.10 0.15
C GLU A 143 0.82 12.34 1.38
N PHE A 144 0.16 11.24 1.76
CA PHE A 144 0.66 10.36 2.82
C PHE A 144 2.05 9.80 2.47
N TYR A 145 2.23 9.30 1.25
CA TYR A 145 3.52 8.75 0.82
C TYR A 145 4.60 9.83 0.74
N PHE A 146 4.31 11.02 0.25
CA PHE A 146 5.24 12.15 0.33
C PHE A 146 5.61 12.51 1.77
N ALA A 147 4.64 12.54 2.68
CA ALA A 147 4.86 12.88 4.09
C ALA A 147 5.74 11.87 4.84
N ILE A 148 5.86 10.64 4.35
CA ILE A 148 6.76 9.63 4.92
C ILE A 148 8.11 9.54 4.18
N GLY A 149 8.35 10.41 3.19
CA GLY A 149 9.62 10.53 2.48
C GLY A 149 9.71 9.77 1.16
N ALA A 150 8.58 9.27 0.63
CA ALA A 150 8.58 8.73 -0.73
C ALA A 150 8.67 9.87 -1.76
N GLU A 151 9.27 9.57 -2.90
CA GLU A 151 9.46 10.49 -4.02
C GLU A 151 8.91 9.86 -5.31
N LEU A 152 8.59 10.69 -6.29
CA LEU A 152 8.23 10.17 -7.62
C LEU A 152 9.40 9.39 -8.21
N THR A 153 9.12 8.22 -8.76
CA THR A 153 10.18 7.45 -9.44
C THR A 153 10.26 7.78 -10.91
N ASN A 154 11.50 7.89 -11.43
CA ASN A 154 11.78 7.96 -12.86
C ASN A 154 11.90 6.56 -13.49
N GLU A 155 11.91 5.53 -12.67
CA GLU A 155 11.98 4.14 -13.09
C GLU A 155 10.62 3.45 -12.90
N ILE A 156 9.70 3.73 -13.81
CA ILE A 156 8.35 3.17 -13.77
C ILE A 156 8.40 1.69 -14.17
N ASN A 157 7.86 0.83 -13.32
CA ASN A 157 7.69 -0.58 -13.62
C ASN A 157 6.57 -0.75 -14.66
N LYS A 158 6.91 -1.31 -15.83
CA LYS A 158 6.00 -1.40 -16.96
C LYS A 158 4.76 -2.25 -16.67
N ASP A 159 4.95 -3.41 -16.03
CA ASP A 159 3.85 -4.33 -15.75
C ASP A 159 2.84 -3.70 -14.78
N LEU A 160 3.33 -2.96 -13.77
CA LEU A 160 2.49 -2.26 -12.81
C LEU A 160 1.76 -1.07 -13.45
N TYR A 161 2.43 -0.36 -14.37
CA TYR A 161 1.81 0.73 -15.11
C TYR A 161 0.70 0.23 -16.05
N GLU A 162 0.92 -0.90 -16.73
CA GLU A 162 -0.11 -1.50 -17.60
C GLU A 162 -1.32 -2.00 -16.80
N LEU A 163 -1.10 -2.44 -15.56
CA LEU A 163 -2.17 -2.89 -14.66
C LEU A 163 -3.00 -1.73 -14.13
N GLU A 164 -2.34 -0.64 -13.68
CA GLU A 164 -2.96 0.52 -13.04
C GLU A 164 -2.37 1.83 -13.63
N PRO A 165 -2.78 2.22 -14.86
CA PRO A 165 -2.12 3.30 -15.62
C PRO A 165 -2.31 4.70 -15.01
N TYR A 166 -3.23 4.87 -14.08
CA TYR A 166 -3.46 6.13 -13.38
C TYR A 166 -2.77 6.23 -12.02
N ASP A 167 -2.19 5.14 -11.54
CA ASP A 167 -1.45 5.16 -10.28
C ASP A 167 -0.25 6.10 -10.33
N ILE A 168 0.06 6.69 -9.20
CA ILE A 168 1.25 7.52 -9.03
C ILE A 168 2.39 6.61 -8.56
N HIS A 169 3.39 6.47 -9.42
CA HIS A 169 4.53 5.60 -9.15
C HIS A 169 5.59 6.33 -8.33
N MET A 170 5.92 5.76 -7.18
CA MET A 170 6.80 6.37 -6.19
C MET A 170 7.84 5.36 -5.70
N VAL A 171 8.88 5.87 -5.07
CA VAL A 171 9.93 5.10 -4.41
C VAL A 171 10.21 5.66 -3.03
N LEU A 172 10.31 4.80 -2.04
CA LEU A 172 10.76 5.14 -0.69
C LEU A 172 12.15 4.54 -0.48
N GLN A 173 13.16 5.40 -0.32
CA GLN A 173 14.53 4.97 -0.02
C GLN A 173 14.60 4.38 1.40
N LEU A 174 15.45 3.37 1.59
CA LEU A 174 15.54 2.61 2.84
C LEU A 174 16.82 2.94 3.64
#